data_faa1e70291dc9fb6d2c9006a37401f67
#
_entry.id   faa1e70291dc9fb6d2c9006a37401f67
#
_cell.length_a   1.000
_cell.length_b   1.000
_cell.length_c   1.000
_cell.angle_alpha   90.00
_cell.angle_beta   90.00
_cell.angle_gamma   90.00
#
_symmetry.space_group_name_H-M   'P 1'
#
loop_
_entity.id
_entity.type
_entity.pdbx_description
1 polymer ?
#
loop_
_entity_poly.entity_id
_entity_poly.type
_entity_poly.pdbx_seq_one_letter_code
_entity_poly.pdbx_strand_id
1 'polypeptide(L)'
;MNLAATVAGDPVAIDEIDAREAALRSCPQTAALPRPDTSEGRQLRRWLTQLLVTERVVIREADALGVSVTDSTPGTDAVLPDLTARLEIGSIAAAVLADPLARAVYAHITDDVDIDEDTVADYHRRNPRRFPADPEADAMRKVAEMLRGAACRRAFRLWLDQRRAALVWLAPGYEHPGDPRQPDNIHRH
;
A
#
# COMPACT_ATOMS: atom_id res chain seq x y z
N MET A 1 -21.98 -6.65 -19.22
CA MET A 1 -21.10 -6.94 -18.05
C MET A 1 -20.90 -5.61 -17.32
N ASN A 2 -21.35 -5.53 -16.08
CA ASN A 2 -21.16 -4.32 -15.27
C ASN A 2 -19.68 -4.23 -14.87
N LEU A 3 -18.97 -3.26 -15.43
CA LEU A 3 -17.52 -3.08 -15.28
C LEU A 3 -17.24 -1.99 -14.24
N ALA A 4 -16.40 -2.30 -13.26
CA ALA A 4 -15.95 -1.32 -12.27
C ALA A 4 -14.61 -0.68 -12.65
N ALA A 5 -13.72 -1.46 -13.28
CA ALA A 5 -12.40 -1.02 -13.69
C ALA A 5 -11.84 -1.90 -14.82
N THR A 6 -10.72 -1.49 -15.40
CA THR A 6 -9.82 -2.38 -16.16
C THR A 6 -8.38 -2.21 -15.66
N VAL A 7 -7.60 -3.29 -15.76
CA VAL A 7 -6.15 -3.27 -15.50
C VAL A 7 -5.45 -3.77 -16.76
N ALA A 8 -4.75 -2.89 -17.45
CA ALA A 8 -4.14 -3.15 -18.76
C ALA A 8 -5.12 -3.75 -19.80
N GLY A 9 -6.38 -3.34 -19.75
CA GLY A 9 -7.44 -3.84 -20.61
C GLY A 9 -8.24 -5.03 -20.04
N ASP A 10 -7.71 -5.75 -19.06
CA ASP A 10 -8.40 -6.88 -18.41
C ASP A 10 -9.50 -6.36 -17.48
N PRO A 11 -10.76 -6.85 -17.61
CA PRO A 11 -11.88 -6.32 -16.86
C PRO A 11 -11.83 -6.69 -15.37
N VAL A 12 -12.29 -5.75 -14.53
CA VAL A 12 -12.67 -5.97 -13.13
C VAL A 12 -14.17 -5.79 -13.04
N ALA A 13 -14.89 -6.89 -12.86
CA ALA A 13 -16.35 -6.88 -12.81
C ALA A 13 -16.86 -6.39 -11.45
N ILE A 14 -18.07 -5.83 -11.44
CA ILE A 14 -18.74 -5.40 -10.20
C ILE A 14 -18.99 -6.63 -9.30
N ASP A 15 -19.31 -7.77 -9.89
CA ASP A 15 -19.56 -9.03 -9.15
C ASP A 15 -18.34 -9.50 -8.34
N GLU A 16 -17.11 -9.16 -8.77
CA GLU A 16 -15.90 -9.47 -8.02
C GLU A 16 -15.78 -8.59 -6.75
N ILE A 17 -16.17 -7.31 -6.88
CA ILE A 17 -16.22 -6.40 -5.73
C ILE A 17 -17.32 -6.87 -4.76
N ASP A 18 -18.47 -7.27 -5.27
CA ASP A 18 -19.58 -7.82 -4.47
C ASP A 18 -19.15 -9.07 -3.71
N ALA A 19 -18.44 -9.98 -4.37
CA ALA A 19 -17.91 -11.19 -3.75
C ALA A 19 -16.86 -10.85 -2.66
N ARG A 20 -15.97 -9.87 -2.92
CA ARG A 20 -14.97 -9.43 -1.93
C ARG A 20 -15.62 -8.77 -0.72
N GLU A 21 -16.63 -7.93 -0.94
CA GLU A 21 -17.40 -7.30 0.13
C GLU A 21 -18.16 -8.35 0.96
N ALA A 22 -18.83 -9.31 0.30
CA ALA A 22 -19.54 -10.40 0.96
C ALA A 22 -18.61 -11.26 1.83
N ALA A 23 -17.40 -11.60 1.31
CA ALA A 23 -16.39 -12.31 2.06
C ALA A 23 -15.94 -11.53 3.31
N LEU A 24 -15.70 -10.23 3.18
CA LEU A 24 -15.33 -9.38 4.30
C LEU A 24 -16.46 -9.32 5.35
N ARG A 25 -17.71 -9.23 4.91
CA ARG A 25 -18.89 -9.19 5.79
C ARG A 25 -19.21 -10.53 6.45
N SER A 26 -18.69 -11.64 5.96
CA SER A 26 -18.82 -12.96 6.60
C SER A 26 -17.83 -13.21 7.73
N CYS A 27 -16.84 -12.32 7.93
CA CYS A 27 -15.87 -12.43 9.00
C CYS A 27 -16.47 -12.03 10.38
N PRO A 28 -15.95 -12.55 11.51
CA PRO A 28 -16.47 -12.24 12.84
C PRO A 28 -16.46 -10.75 13.22
N GLN A 29 -15.58 -9.97 12.58
CA GLN A 29 -15.45 -8.50 12.82
C GLN A 29 -16.47 -7.65 12.05
N THR A 30 -17.48 -8.25 11.43
CA THR A 30 -18.50 -7.58 10.59
C THR A 30 -19.21 -6.43 11.30
N ALA A 31 -19.39 -6.49 12.61
CA ALA A 31 -20.07 -5.45 13.39
C ALA A 31 -19.41 -4.07 13.31
N ALA A 32 -18.10 -4.01 12.95
CA ALA A 32 -17.35 -2.78 12.80
C ALA A 32 -17.41 -2.21 11.35
N LEU A 33 -18.01 -2.92 10.40
CA LEU A 33 -18.06 -2.49 9.01
C LEU A 33 -19.24 -1.52 8.77
N PRO A 34 -19.04 -0.49 7.94
CA PRO A 34 -20.11 0.41 7.53
C PRO A 34 -21.26 -0.34 6.84
N ARG A 35 -22.49 0.14 6.97
CA ARG A 35 -23.65 -0.42 6.27
C ARG A 35 -23.53 -0.12 4.76
N PRO A 36 -23.95 -1.06 3.87
CA PRO A 36 -23.76 -0.92 2.42
C PRO A 36 -24.36 0.34 1.78
N ASP A 37 -25.50 0.79 2.28
CA ASP A 37 -26.31 1.90 1.78
C ASP A 37 -25.91 3.28 2.31
N THR A 38 -24.89 3.33 3.20
CA THR A 38 -24.36 4.58 3.75
C THR A 38 -23.23 5.16 2.88
N SER A 39 -22.85 6.44 3.14
CA SER A 39 -21.67 7.06 2.51
C SER A 39 -20.39 6.28 2.82
N GLU A 40 -20.25 5.82 4.06
CA GLU A 40 -19.10 5.03 4.50
C GLU A 40 -19.09 3.64 3.84
N GLY A 41 -20.28 3.04 3.61
CA GLY A 41 -20.41 1.79 2.85
C GLY A 41 -19.95 1.96 1.40
N ARG A 42 -20.33 3.07 0.75
CA ARG A 42 -19.83 3.39 -0.59
C ARG A 42 -18.32 3.65 -0.61
N GLN A 43 -17.77 4.28 0.43
CA GLN A 43 -16.31 4.47 0.56
C GLN A 43 -15.59 3.12 0.75
N LEU A 44 -16.14 2.21 1.57
CA LEU A 44 -15.61 0.86 1.71
C LEU A 44 -15.57 0.14 0.35
N ARG A 45 -16.65 0.23 -0.43
CA ARG A 45 -16.74 -0.39 -1.75
C ARG A 45 -15.71 0.18 -2.72
N ARG A 46 -15.50 1.50 -2.74
CA ARG A 46 -14.42 2.14 -3.50
C ARG A 46 -13.04 1.68 -3.04
N TRP A 47 -12.82 1.57 -1.73
CA TRP A 47 -11.57 1.05 -1.18
C TRP A 47 -11.30 -0.40 -1.62
N LEU A 48 -12.31 -1.28 -1.58
CA LEU A 48 -12.21 -2.66 -2.07
C LEU A 48 -11.88 -2.71 -3.57
N THR A 49 -12.47 -1.83 -4.37
CA THR A 49 -12.14 -1.70 -5.80
C THR A 49 -10.68 -1.33 -5.98
N GLN A 50 -10.19 -0.34 -5.24
CA GLN A 50 -8.78 0.07 -5.32
C GLN A 50 -7.83 -1.05 -4.87
N LEU A 51 -8.23 -1.85 -3.87
CA LEU A 51 -7.46 -3.00 -3.42
C LEU A 51 -7.36 -4.06 -4.53
N LEU A 52 -8.49 -4.52 -5.08
CA LEU A 52 -8.53 -5.50 -6.18
C LEU A 52 -7.73 -5.07 -7.41
N VAL A 53 -7.88 -3.81 -7.81
CA VAL A 53 -7.14 -3.24 -8.93
C VAL A 53 -5.64 -3.23 -8.65
N THR A 54 -5.23 -2.87 -7.44
CA THR A 54 -3.82 -2.82 -7.06
C THR A 54 -3.21 -4.23 -6.96
N GLU A 55 -3.94 -5.21 -6.43
CA GLU A 55 -3.55 -6.62 -6.43
C GLU A 55 -3.26 -7.10 -7.86
N ARG A 56 -4.12 -6.78 -8.83
CA ARG A 56 -3.92 -7.14 -10.24
C ARG A 56 -2.75 -6.44 -10.89
N VAL A 57 -2.53 -5.17 -10.58
CA VAL A 57 -1.34 -4.43 -11.04
C VAL A 57 -0.08 -5.13 -10.54
N VAL A 58 -0.03 -5.51 -9.27
CA VAL A 58 1.13 -6.22 -8.69
C VAL A 58 1.36 -7.56 -9.36
N ILE A 59 0.32 -8.37 -9.56
CA ILE A 59 0.44 -9.68 -10.24
C ILE A 59 1.01 -9.49 -11.65
N ARG A 60 0.47 -8.55 -12.41
CA ARG A 60 0.93 -8.26 -13.77
C ARG A 60 2.37 -7.77 -13.81
N GLU A 61 2.75 -6.90 -12.90
CA GLU A 61 4.11 -6.38 -12.82
C GLU A 61 5.10 -7.46 -12.37
N ALA A 62 4.68 -8.35 -11.44
CA ALA A 62 5.50 -9.50 -11.05
C ALA A 62 5.82 -10.39 -12.25
N ASP A 63 4.82 -10.70 -13.08
CA ASP A 63 5.01 -11.48 -14.31
C ASP A 63 5.93 -10.75 -15.29
N ALA A 64 5.72 -9.46 -15.51
CA ALA A 64 6.52 -8.66 -16.44
C ALA A 64 7.99 -8.51 -16.01
N LEU A 65 8.25 -8.48 -14.69
CA LEU A 65 9.58 -8.37 -14.09
C LEU A 65 10.24 -9.74 -13.85
N GLY A 66 9.50 -10.85 -14.03
CA GLY A 66 9.98 -12.19 -13.71
C GLY A 66 10.19 -12.41 -12.20
N VAL A 67 9.43 -11.68 -11.36
CA VAL A 67 9.54 -11.75 -9.90
C VAL A 67 8.59 -12.81 -9.34
N SER A 68 9.12 -13.64 -8.46
CA SER A 68 8.35 -14.67 -7.74
C SER A 68 8.69 -14.69 -6.25
N VAL A 69 7.82 -15.32 -5.47
CA VAL A 69 8.07 -15.52 -4.04
C VAL A 69 9.19 -16.53 -3.85
N THR A 70 10.15 -16.19 -3.00
CA THR A 70 11.31 -17.03 -2.64
C THR A 70 11.53 -17.01 -1.12
N ASP A 71 12.44 -17.83 -0.62
CA ASP A 71 12.82 -17.82 0.80
C ASP A 71 13.43 -16.48 1.26
N SER A 72 13.94 -15.68 0.32
CA SER A 72 14.47 -14.34 0.58
C SER A 72 13.40 -13.23 0.55
N THR A 73 12.14 -13.56 0.21
CA THR A 73 11.05 -12.58 0.23
C THR A 73 10.83 -12.04 1.65
N PRO A 74 10.89 -10.71 1.86
CA PRO A 74 10.79 -10.14 3.21
C PRO A 74 9.44 -10.45 3.87
N GLY A 75 9.46 -10.67 5.19
CA GLY A 75 8.25 -10.78 5.98
C GLY A 75 7.47 -9.46 6.06
N THR A 76 6.20 -9.53 6.42
CA THR A 76 5.35 -8.33 6.57
C THR A 76 5.94 -7.34 7.57
N ASP A 77 6.47 -7.81 8.70
CA ASP A 77 7.04 -6.95 9.74
C ASP A 77 8.37 -6.30 9.31
N ALA A 78 9.09 -6.89 8.36
CA ALA A 78 10.28 -6.26 7.80
C ALA A 78 9.94 -5.05 6.92
N VAL A 79 8.81 -5.11 6.20
CA VAL A 79 8.35 -4.04 5.30
C VAL A 79 7.50 -3.00 6.03
N LEU A 80 6.63 -3.46 6.94
CA LEU A 80 5.65 -2.66 7.68
C LEU A 80 5.79 -2.92 9.19
N PRO A 81 6.90 -2.47 9.82
CA PRO A 81 7.23 -2.81 11.20
C PRO A 81 6.25 -2.24 12.24
N ASP A 82 5.58 -1.14 11.90
CA ASP A 82 4.69 -0.43 12.83
C ASP A 82 3.55 0.31 12.11
N LEU A 83 2.71 0.96 12.90
CA LEU A 83 1.60 1.76 12.38
C LEU A 83 2.08 2.95 11.53
N THR A 84 3.20 3.58 11.89
CA THR A 84 3.77 4.71 11.15
C THR A 84 4.13 4.29 9.74
N ALA A 85 4.81 3.16 9.57
CA ALA A 85 5.15 2.58 8.27
C ALA A 85 3.91 2.30 7.41
N ARG A 86 2.83 1.80 8.04
CA ARG A 86 1.54 1.55 7.36
C ARG A 86 0.86 2.85 6.91
N LEU A 87 0.91 3.90 7.73
CA LEU A 87 0.36 5.21 7.38
C LEU A 87 1.17 5.91 6.29
N GLU A 88 2.50 5.80 6.33
CA GLU A 88 3.40 6.37 5.31
C GLU A 88 3.13 5.82 3.91
N ILE A 89 2.91 4.52 3.79
CA ILE A 89 2.70 3.88 2.49
C ILE A 89 1.24 3.99 2.00
N GLY A 90 0.31 4.24 2.92
CA GLY A 90 -1.12 4.32 2.65
C GLY A 90 -1.85 2.98 2.77
N SER A 91 -3.15 3.03 3.09
CA SER A 91 -3.93 1.85 3.48
C SER A 91 -4.03 0.78 2.40
N ILE A 92 -4.12 1.16 1.13
CA ILE A 92 -4.24 0.22 0.00
C ILE A 92 -2.92 -0.51 -0.21
N ALA A 93 -1.80 0.21 -0.30
CA ALA A 93 -0.49 -0.40 -0.46
C ALA A 93 -0.11 -1.26 0.75
N ALA A 94 -0.43 -0.82 1.97
CA ALA A 94 -0.22 -1.61 3.19
C ALA A 94 -1.05 -2.92 3.19
N ALA A 95 -2.29 -2.89 2.68
CA ALA A 95 -3.12 -4.08 2.56
C ALA A 95 -2.58 -5.05 1.49
N VAL A 96 -2.15 -4.54 0.35
CA VAL A 96 -1.55 -5.35 -0.74
C VAL A 96 -0.26 -6.03 -0.28
N LEU A 97 0.57 -5.37 0.53
CA LEU A 97 1.80 -5.94 1.09
C LEU A 97 1.56 -7.06 2.12
N ALA A 98 0.32 -7.38 2.48
CA ALA A 98 0.01 -8.62 3.18
C ALA A 98 0.29 -9.86 2.32
N ASP A 99 0.20 -9.74 0.99
CA ASP A 99 0.51 -10.79 0.03
C ASP A 99 2.04 -10.96 -0.15
N PRO A 100 2.59 -12.19 -0.10
CA PRO A 100 4.02 -12.42 -0.29
C PRO A 100 4.52 -12.04 -1.68
N LEU A 101 3.72 -12.16 -2.74
CA LEU A 101 4.12 -11.72 -4.09
C LEU A 101 4.31 -10.20 -4.15
N ALA A 102 3.42 -9.44 -3.50
CA ALA A 102 3.58 -7.99 -3.41
C ALA A 102 4.86 -7.58 -2.66
N ARG A 103 5.25 -8.35 -1.62
CA ARG A 103 6.53 -8.12 -0.92
C ARG A 103 7.74 -8.51 -1.76
N ALA A 104 7.64 -9.54 -2.60
CA ALA A 104 8.70 -9.87 -3.55
C ALA A 104 8.90 -8.75 -4.59
N VAL A 105 7.80 -8.20 -5.12
CA VAL A 105 7.85 -7.02 -6.02
C VAL A 105 8.39 -5.80 -5.26
N TYR A 106 7.95 -5.57 -4.02
CA TYR A 106 8.50 -4.50 -3.19
C TYR A 106 10.02 -4.61 -3.05
N ALA A 107 10.53 -5.78 -2.70
CA ALA A 107 11.96 -6.02 -2.55
C ALA A 107 12.71 -5.74 -3.87
N HIS A 108 12.20 -6.23 -4.99
CA HIS A 108 12.78 -6.01 -6.32
C HIS A 108 12.84 -4.52 -6.69
N ILE A 109 11.75 -3.78 -6.48
CA ILE A 109 11.67 -2.34 -6.82
C ILE A 109 12.57 -1.48 -5.93
N THR A 110 12.87 -1.95 -4.73
CA THR A 110 13.61 -1.17 -3.72
C THR A 110 15.03 -1.68 -3.48
N ASP A 111 15.50 -2.60 -4.30
CA ASP A 111 16.82 -3.23 -4.14
C ASP A 111 17.96 -2.19 -4.15
N ASP A 112 17.90 -1.26 -5.07
CA ASP A 112 18.92 -0.19 -5.25
C ASP A 112 18.72 1.01 -4.30
N VAL A 113 17.72 0.99 -3.41
CA VAL A 113 17.48 2.10 -2.49
C VAL A 113 18.51 2.06 -1.36
N ASP A 114 19.30 3.11 -1.27
CA ASP A 114 20.32 3.28 -0.24
C ASP A 114 20.23 4.67 0.39
N ILE A 115 20.85 4.84 1.56
CA ILE A 115 20.93 6.10 2.30
C ILE A 115 22.40 6.40 2.58
N ASP A 116 22.85 7.56 2.15
CA ASP A 116 24.23 7.98 2.37
C ASP A 116 24.54 8.21 3.88
N GLU A 117 25.81 8.01 4.24
CA GLU A 117 26.27 8.11 5.63
C GLU A 117 26.09 9.52 6.21
N ASP A 118 26.22 10.56 5.39
CA ASP A 118 26.04 11.94 5.82
C ASP A 118 24.60 12.21 6.23
N THR A 119 23.61 11.66 5.48
CA THR A 119 22.19 11.74 5.83
C THR A 119 21.91 11.01 7.15
N VAL A 120 22.51 9.85 7.38
CA VAL A 120 22.38 9.09 8.63
C VAL A 120 22.95 9.89 9.80
N ALA A 121 24.18 10.43 9.65
CA ALA A 121 24.85 11.24 10.67
C ALA A 121 24.07 12.52 11.00
N ASP A 122 23.56 13.21 9.98
CA ASP A 122 22.76 14.42 10.14
C ASP A 122 21.45 14.14 10.90
N TYR A 123 20.77 13.06 10.56
CA TYR A 123 19.55 12.63 11.28
C TYR A 123 19.84 12.33 12.74
N HIS A 124 20.89 11.56 13.04
CA HIS A 124 21.29 11.22 14.40
C HIS A 124 21.60 12.48 15.21
N ARG A 125 22.38 13.40 14.65
CA ARG A 125 22.73 14.68 15.29
C ARG A 125 21.51 15.55 15.63
N ARG A 126 20.50 15.56 14.76
CA ARG A 126 19.26 16.35 14.97
C ARG A 126 18.28 15.69 15.95
N ASN A 127 18.44 14.40 16.22
CA ASN A 127 17.53 13.62 17.05
C ASN A 127 18.22 12.92 18.23
N PRO A 128 19.01 13.60 19.06
CA PRO A 128 19.84 12.97 20.10
C PRO A 128 19.03 12.26 21.17
N ARG A 129 17.76 12.66 21.38
CA ARG A 129 16.87 12.06 22.39
C ARG A 129 16.25 10.74 21.95
N ARG A 130 16.37 10.37 20.68
CA ARG A 130 15.72 9.18 20.13
C ARG A 130 16.51 7.90 20.42
N PHE A 131 17.82 8.03 20.68
CA PHE A 131 18.76 6.93 20.91
C PHE A 131 19.65 7.20 22.13
N PRO A 132 19.07 7.51 23.31
CA PRO A 132 19.85 8.07 24.44
C PRO A 132 20.76 7.04 25.14
N ALA A 133 20.51 5.75 24.97
CA ALA A 133 21.22 4.68 25.66
C ALA A 133 22.04 3.79 24.72
N ASP A 134 21.98 4.03 23.42
CA ASP A 134 22.70 3.21 22.45
C ASP A 134 24.14 3.68 22.26
N PRO A 135 25.11 2.75 22.14
CA PRO A 135 26.42 3.09 21.60
C PRO A 135 26.27 3.77 20.23
N GLU A 136 27.13 4.74 19.92
CA GLU A 136 27.00 5.54 18.69
C GLU A 136 26.89 4.69 17.42
N ALA A 137 27.70 3.63 17.29
CA ALA A 137 27.65 2.73 16.14
C ALA A 137 26.30 2.01 15.99
N ASP A 138 25.69 1.58 17.11
CA ASP A 138 24.37 0.93 17.10
C ASP A 138 23.26 1.93 16.80
N ALA A 139 23.37 3.14 17.32
CA ALA A 139 22.43 4.23 17.01
C ALA A 139 22.46 4.56 15.50
N MET A 140 23.65 4.71 14.92
CA MET A 140 23.82 4.97 13.50
C MET A 140 23.24 3.87 12.63
N ARG A 141 23.47 2.58 12.96
CA ARG A 141 22.89 1.44 12.25
C ARG A 141 21.36 1.47 12.30
N LYS A 142 20.76 1.69 13.49
CA LYS A 142 19.29 1.80 13.64
C LYS A 142 18.70 2.97 12.83
N VAL A 143 19.41 4.11 12.80
CA VAL A 143 19.01 5.26 11.97
C VAL A 143 19.05 4.89 10.50
N ALA A 144 20.12 4.26 10.02
CA ALA A 144 20.26 3.84 8.63
C ALA A 144 19.13 2.87 8.21
N GLU A 145 18.86 1.85 9.01
CA GLU A 145 17.77 0.89 8.78
C GLU A 145 16.40 1.58 8.72
N MET A 146 16.13 2.50 9.65
CA MET A 146 14.87 3.25 9.70
C MET A 146 14.70 4.15 8.47
N LEU A 147 15.72 4.92 8.11
CA LEU A 147 15.69 5.83 6.96
C LEU A 147 15.58 5.06 5.65
N ARG A 148 16.35 3.97 5.49
CA ARG A 148 16.26 3.09 4.34
C ARG A 148 14.86 2.50 4.21
N GLY A 149 14.27 1.99 5.29
CA GLY A 149 12.91 1.46 5.28
C GLY A 149 11.87 2.49 4.83
N ALA A 150 11.97 3.73 5.32
CA ALA A 150 11.08 4.83 4.89
C ALA A 150 11.29 5.19 3.41
N ALA A 151 12.55 5.25 2.94
CA ALA A 151 12.87 5.51 1.54
C ALA A 151 12.35 4.40 0.61
N CYS A 152 12.50 3.13 0.99
CA CYS A 152 11.96 2.00 0.25
C CYS A 152 10.42 2.07 0.15
N ARG A 153 9.71 2.35 1.24
CA ARG A 153 8.25 2.49 1.21
C ARG A 153 7.82 3.64 0.31
N ARG A 154 8.53 4.76 0.35
CA ARG A 154 8.27 5.89 -0.55
C ARG A 154 8.52 5.53 -2.01
N ALA A 155 9.64 4.88 -2.32
CA ALA A 155 9.99 4.46 -3.68
C ALA A 155 8.93 3.50 -4.24
N PHE A 156 8.55 2.48 -3.48
CA PHE A 156 7.51 1.53 -3.87
C PHE A 156 6.15 2.22 -4.08
N ARG A 157 5.73 3.13 -3.19
CA ARG A 157 4.48 3.87 -3.36
C ARG A 157 4.48 4.68 -4.65
N LEU A 158 5.55 5.43 -4.93
CA LEU A 158 5.67 6.22 -6.16
C LEU A 158 5.65 5.35 -7.42
N TRP A 159 6.37 4.23 -7.39
CA TRP A 159 6.33 3.25 -8.47
C TRP A 159 4.91 2.70 -8.67
N LEU A 160 4.25 2.29 -7.60
CA LEU A 160 2.89 1.73 -7.65
C LEU A 160 1.89 2.76 -8.20
N ASP A 161 1.97 4.01 -7.78
CA ASP A 161 1.13 5.10 -8.28
C ASP A 161 1.34 5.32 -9.80
N GLN A 162 2.59 5.28 -10.27
CA GLN A 162 2.93 5.38 -11.70
C GLN A 162 2.37 4.19 -12.50
N ARG A 163 2.53 2.95 -11.99
CA ARG A 163 2.00 1.77 -12.68
C ARG A 163 0.48 1.79 -12.73
N ARG A 164 -0.18 2.17 -11.64
CA ARG A 164 -1.63 2.34 -11.61
C ARG A 164 -2.11 3.41 -12.59
N ALA A 165 -1.46 4.56 -12.64
CA ALA A 165 -1.80 5.61 -13.59
C ALA A 165 -1.68 5.16 -15.06
N ALA A 166 -0.72 4.27 -15.36
CA ALA A 166 -0.50 3.76 -16.71
C ALA A 166 -1.45 2.61 -17.10
N LEU A 167 -1.85 1.78 -16.14
CA LEU A 167 -2.53 0.50 -16.42
C LEU A 167 -4.01 0.48 -16.07
N VAL A 168 -4.47 1.39 -15.20
CA VAL A 168 -5.81 1.32 -14.61
C VAL A 168 -6.74 2.35 -15.22
N TRP A 169 -7.89 1.88 -15.67
CA TRP A 169 -9.06 2.72 -15.92
C TRP A 169 -10.15 2.36 -14.89
N LEU A 170 -10.85 3.37 -14.38
CA LEU A 170 -11.92 3.23 -13.40
C LEU A 170 -13.23 3.75 -13.98
N ALA A 171 -14.30 2.99 -13.79
CA ALA A 171 -15.64 3.48 -14.12
C ALA A 171 -16.06 4.59 -13.13
N PRO A 172 -16.92 5.53 -13.54
CA PRO A 172 -17.45 6.56 -12.67
C PRO A 172 -18.09 5.97 -11.40
N GLY A 173 -17.73 6.50 -10.23
CA GLY A 173 -18.18 6.04 -8.92
C GLY A 173 -17.27 5.02 -8.24
N TYR A 174 -16.20 4.56 -8.93
CA TYR A 174 -15.20 3.63 -8.39
C TYR A 174 -13.82 4.26 -8.17
N GLU A 175 -13.73 5.58 -8.25
CA GLU A 175 -12.53 6.35 -8.00
C GLU A 175 -12.05 6.17 -6.55
N HIS A 176 -10.83 6.65 -6.27
CA HIS A 176 -10.24 6.51 -4.93
C HIS A 176 -11.16 7.10 -3.86
N PRO A 177 -11.36 6.43 -2.69
CA PRO A 177 -12.23 6.94 -1.63
C PRO A 177 -11.87 8.34 -1.13
N GLY A 178 -10.59 8.72 -1.21
CA GLY A 178 -10.12 10.06 -0.87
C GLY A 178 -10.19 11.09 -2.01
N ASP A 179 -10.81 10.80 -3.17
CA ASP A 179 -10.96 11.77 -4.24
C ASP A 179 -11.92 12.89 -3.80
N PRO A 180 -11.44 14.16 -3.74
CA PRO A 180 -12.26 15.27 -3.27
C PRO A 180 -13.46 15.59 -4.17
N ARG A 181 -13.46 15.09 -5.42
CA ARG A 181 -14.59 15.27 -6.36
C ARG A 181 -15.78 14.36 -6.04
N GLN A 182 -15.58 13.34 -5.16
CA GLN A 182 -16.66 12.45 -4.79
C GLN A 182 -17.65 13.15 -3.85
N PRO A 183 -18.97 13.03 -4.10
CA PRO A 183 -20.01 13.68 -3.29
C PRO A 183 -19.95 13.30 -1.81
N ASP A 184 -19.51 12.08 -1.50
CA ASP A 184 -19.39 11.58 -0.12
C ASP A 184 -18.24 12.22 0.67
N ASN A 185 -17.30 12.90 -0.01
CA ASN A 185 -16.16 13.60 0.59
C ASN A 185 -16.40 15.10 0.77
N ILE A 186 -17.56 15.61 0.36
CA ILE A 186 -17.93 17.01 0.55
C ILE A 186 -18.54 17.14 1.95
N HIS A 187 -17.71 17.47 2.94
CA HIS A 187 -18.18 17.91 4.24
C HIS A 187 -18.82 19.30 4.08
N ARG A 188 -20.15 19.37 4.11
CA ARG A 188 -20.86 20.65 4.28
C ARG A 188 -20.71 21.04 5.76
N HIS A 189 -19.88 22.03 6.03
CA HIS A 189 -19.83 22.73 7.31
C HIS A 189 -20.98 23.74 7.38
#